data_e3305a370113c6e0db892877639bc2bb
#
_entry.id   e3305a370113c6e0db892877639bc2bb
#
_cell.length_a   1.000
_cell.length_b   1.000
_cell.length_c   1.000
_cell.angle_alpha   90.00
_cell.angle_beta   90.00
_cell.angle_gamma   90.00
#
_symmetry.space_group_name_H-M   'P 1'
#
loop_
_entity.id
_entity.type
_entity.pdbx_description
1 polymer ?
#
loop_
_entity_poly.entity_id
_entity_poly.type
_entity_poly.pdbx_seq_one_letter_code
_entity_poly.pdbx_strand_id
1 'polypeptide(L)'
;MSGSPPPTGGFVRRVGLFQATAINMSQMCGIGPFVTIPLMVAAFGGPQAVIGFVAGAVLALADGLVWAELGASMPGSGGSYVYLRQAFQYRTGRLMPFLFVWTAMLFIPLIMSTGVVGFVQYLGYLAPHLGRTAGDLIGLGIIALVVVLLWRGIEHIARITAVMWTVMIASVLMVIVAAATDFSPHRAFTYPPGAFDLTSDHFWLGFAAGLTIGIYDYLGYNTTAYMGAEIKDPGRTLPRSILLSIVGIMAIYLLLQIGTLGVVDWHRMTDPHDIASTSVASAVLEDTWGKGAADTVTVLILVTAFASVFTGLLGGSRVPYDAARDRVFFRPYEKLHPRHRFPMLGLATMGVITAVGFLIGRHTDLATLIQLLTTVMVIVQALAQIVALTVLRRRQPGLRRPYRMWLYPLPGVVAFAGWCVIYGYADKNSPGRHPIEWSLAWLALGCVAYVVWARLERVWPFGAKEISEEYLAGADPDVAPTG
;
A
#
# COMPACT_ATOMS: atom_id res chain seq x y z
N MET A 1 -47.30 -16.74 4.55
CA MET A 1 -45.95 -16.35 4.10
C MET A 1 -45.41 -15.31 5.08
N SER A 2 -44.81 -15.78 6.15
CA SER A 2 -44.20 -14.91 7.18
C SER A 2 -42.73 -14.74 6.80
N GLY A 3 -42.40 -13.60 6.18
CA GLY A 3 -41.04 -13.22 5.94
C GLY A 3 -40.37 -12.86 7.26
N SER A 4 -39.41 -13.64 7.70
CA SER A 4 -38.52 -13.28 8.80
C SER A 4 -37.77 -11.98 8.43
N PRO A 5 -37.64 -11.01 9.36
CA PRO A 5 -36.86 -9.82 9.08
C PRO A 5 -35.40 -10.22 8.84
N PRO A 6 -34.69 -9.55 7.91
CA PRO A 6 -33.29 -9.84 7.67
C PRO A 6 -32.48 -9.59 8.94
N PRO A 7 -31.43 -10.39 9.22
CA PRO A 7 -30.62 -10.22 10.41
C PRO A 7 -29.97 -8.84 10.42
N THR A 8 -30.24 -8.10 11.45
CA THR A 8 -29.73 -6.76 11.70
C THR A 8 -28.22 -6.85 11.97
N GLY A 9 -27.38 -6.43 11.00
CA GLY A 9 -25.98 -6.10 11.26
C GLY A 9 -24.90 -6.76 10.40
N GLY A 10 -25.22 -7.63 9.44
CA GLY A 10 -24.23 -8.27 8.57
C GLY A 10 -23.98 -7.48 7.28
N PHE A 11 -22.72 -7.35 6.86
CA PHE A 11 -22.38 -6.82 5.53
C PHE A 11 -22.99 -7.70 4.44
N VAL A 12 -23.55 -7.09 3.39
CA VAL A 12 -24.12 -7.83 2.26
C VAL A 12 -23.02 -8.18 1.27
N ARG A 13 -22.82 -9.46 0.99
CA ARG A 13 -21.84 -9.97 0.01
C ARG A 13 -22.24 -9.57 -1.40
N ARG A 14 -21.65 -8.49 -1.93
CA ARG A 14 -21.96 -7.93 -3.25
C ARG A 14 -20.78 -7.91 -4.21
N VAL A 15 -19.54 -7.94 -3.72
CA VAL A 15 -18.31 -7.76 -4.51
C VAL A 15 -17.92 -9.09 -5.17
N GLY A 16 -17.96 -9.15 -6.50
CA GLY A 16 -17.52 -10.30 -7.30
C GLY A 16 -16.04 -10.23 -7.68
N LEU A 17 -15.55 -11.25 -8.41
CA LEU A 17 -14.12 -11.36 -8.77
C LEU A 17 -13.61 -10.14 -9.54
N PHE A 18 -14.32 -9.69 -10.58
CA PHE A 18 -13.90 -8.53 -11.38
C PHE A 18 -13.79 -7.27 -10.53
N GLN A 19 -14.80 -7.00 -9.70
CA GLN A 19 -14.81 -5.83 -8.81
C GLN A 19 -13.69 -5.90 -7.76
N ALA A 20 -13.47 -7.09 -7.16
CA ALA A 20 -12.40 -7.31 -6.20
C ALA A 20 -11.02 -7.08 -6.83
N THR A 21 -10.79 -7.60 -8.04
CA THR A 21 -9.55 -7.36 -8.79
C THR A 21 -9.36 -5.88 -9.10
N ALA A 22 -10.41 -5.20 -9.57
CA ALA A 22 -10.37 -3.77 -9.85
C ALA A 22 -10.08 -2.93 -8.59
N ILE A 23 -10.65 -3.28 -7.44
CA ILE A 23 -10.36 -2.62 -6.15
C ILE A 23 -8.87 -2.74 -5.80
N ASN A 24 -8.30 -3.95 -5.86
CA ASN A 24 -6.87 -4.14 -5.58
C ASN A 24 -6.01 -3.37 -6.59
N MET A 25 -6.30 -3.47 -7.89
CA MET A 25 -5.55 -2.75 -8.93
C MET A 25 -5.62 -1.23 -8.75
N SER A 26 -6.77 -0.69 -8.38
CA SER A 26 -6.93 0.75 -8.15
C SER A 26 -6.17 1.26 -6.93
N GLN A 27 -5.92 0.40 -5.94
CA GLN A 27 -5.09 0.77 -4.79
C GLN A 27 -3.59 0.71 -5.11
N MET A 28 -3.17 -0.24 -5.94
CA MET A 28 -1.78 -0.33 -6.40
C MET A 28 -1.44 0.77 -7.42
N CYS A 29 -2.31 0.99 -8.40
CA CYS A 29 -2.08 1.94 -9.48
C CYS A 29 -2.53 3.35 -9.07
N GLY A 30 -1.69 4.05 -8.31
CA GLY A 30 -1.85 5.46 -8.00
C GLY A 30 -0.87 6.34 -8.80
N ILE A 31 -0.33 7.37 -8.17
CA ILE A 31 0.76 8.17 -8.74
C ILE A 31 2.11 7.41 -8.72
N GLY A 32 2.19 6.32 -7.92
CA GLY A 32 3.42 5.54 -7.70
C GLY A 32 4.28 5.40 -8.95
N PRO A 33 3.87 4.65 -9.98
CA PRO A 33 4.72 4.34 -11.12
C PRO A 33 5.25 5.58 -11.86
N PHE A 34 4.52 6.68 -11.83
CA PHE A 34 4.94 7.92 -12.50
C PHE A 34 6.07 8.65 -11.77
N VAL A 35 6.21 8.46 -10.47
CA VAL A 35 7.28 9.07 -9.66
C VAL A 35 8.40 8.09 -9.33
N THR A 36 8.13 6.77 -9.36
CA THR A 36 9.08 5.74 -8.97
C THR A 36 9.96 5.26 -10.12
N ILE A 37 9.53 5.38 -11.39
CA ILE A 37 10.35 5.01 -12.56
C ILE A 37 11.71 5.73 -12.54
N PRO A 38 11.83 7.06 -12.39
CA PRO A 38 13.12 7.71 -12.29
C PRO A 38 13.93 7.27 -11.07
N LEU A 39 13.27 7.07 -9.92
CA LEU A 39 13.93 6.60 -8.70
C LEU A 39 14.51 5.19 -8.86
N MET A 40 13.76 4.31 -9.55
CA MET A 40 14.19 2.96 -9.86
C MET A 40 15.42 2.97 -10.79
N VAL A 41 15.38 3.83 -11.83
CA VAL A 41 16.49 4.02 -12.76
C VAL A 41 17.71 4.58 -12.02
N ALA A 42 17.54 5.55 -11.15
CA ALA A 42 18.62 6.10 -10.33
C ALA A 42 19.22 5.05 -9.38
N ALA A 43 18.39 4.21 -8.76
CA ALA A 43 18.84 3.16 -7.84
C ALA A 43 19.74 2.12 -8.53
N PHE A 44 19.43 1.74 -9.78
CA PHE A 44 20.21 0.77 -10.55
C PHE A 44 21.30 1.40 -11.43
N GLY A 45 21.24 2.69 -11.68
CA GLY A 45 22.16 3.40 -12.57
C GLY A 45 21.97 3.03 -14.04
N GLY A 46 20.74 2.72 -14.50
CA GLY A 46 20.47 2.42 -15.89
C GLY A 46 19.20 1.62 -16.18
N PRO A 47 19.01 1.18 -17.46
CA PRO A 47 17.83 0.45 -17.92
C PRO A 47 17.58 -0.90 -17.23
N GLN A 48 18.61 -1.52 -16.63
CA GLN A 48 18.45 -2.74 -15.81
C GLN A 48 17.50 -2.53 -14.60
N ALA A 49 17.09 -1.31 -14.33
CA ALA A 49 16.07 -0.95 -13.36
C ALA A 49 14.74 -1.74 -13.49
N VAL A 50 14.45 -2.29 -14.67
CA VAL A 50 13.32 -3.20 -14.91
C VAL A 50 13.32 -4.39 -13.94
N ILE A 51 14.52 -4.85 -13.50
CA ILE A 51 14.68 -5.92 -12.51
C ILE A 51 13.97 -5.57 -11.20
N GLY A 52 13.98 -4.31 -10.79
CA GLY A 52 13.34 -3.85 -9.55
C GLY A 52 11.82 -4.10 -9.55
N PHE A 53 11.12 -3.79 -10.65
CA PHE A 53 9.69 -4.09 -10.77
C PHE A 53 9.40 -5.59 -10.82
N VAL A 54 10.23 -6.38 -11.53
CA VAL A 54 10.08 -7.84 -11.55
C VAL A 54 10.31 -8.44 -10.17
N ALA A 55 11.36 -8.01 -9.46
CA ALA A 55 11.65 -8.47 -8.10
C ALA A 55 10.55 -8.05 -7.12
N GLY A 56 10.05 -6.82 -7.22
CA GLY A 56 8.89 -6.35 -6.46
C GLY A 56 7.63 -7.18 -6.72
N ALA A 57 7.36 -7.54 -8.00
CA ALA A 57 6.25 -8.42 -8.36
C ALA A 57 6.40 -9.82 -7.78
N VAL A 58 7.61 -10.41 -7.84
CA VAL A 58 7.88 -11.73 -7.25
C VAL A 58 7.64 -11.70 -5.74
N LEU A 59 8.14 -10.66 -5.06
CA LEU A 59 7.88 -10.47 -3.63
C LEU A 59 6.39 -10.29 -3.35
N ALA A 60 5.70 -9.44 -4.12
CA ALA A 60 4.26 -9.20 -3.97
C ALA A 60 3.44 -10.47 -4.23
N LEU A 61 3.81 -11.30 -5.23
CA LEU A 61 3.15 -12.59 -5.48
C LEU A 61 3.39 -13.57 -4.34
N ALA A 62 4.61 -13.66 -3.83
CA ALA A 62 4.95 -14.56 -2.73
C ALA A 62 4.21 -14.17 -1.44
N ASP A 63 4.18 -12.88 -1.10
CA ASP A 63 3.44 -12.38 0.05
C ASP A 63 1.92 -12.40 -0.20
N GLY A 64 1.48 -12.10 -1.40
CA GLY A 64 0.08 -12.18 -1.83
C GLY A 64 -0.53 -13.60 -1.68
N LEU A 65 0.26 -14.67 -1.85
CA LEU A 65 -0.15 -16.04 -1.57
C LEU A 65 -0.39 -16.27 -0.07
N VAL A 66 0.40 -15.63 0.80
CA VAL A 66 0.18 -15.65 2.27
C VAL A 66 -1.15 -14.97 2.60
N TRP A 67 -1.37 -13.77 2.04
CA TRP A 67 -2.62 -13.03 2.20
C TRP A 67 -3.84 -13.78 1.66
N ALA A 68 -3.68 -14.44 0.52
CA ALA A 68 -4.73 -15.22 -0.13
C ALA A 68 -5.22 -16.37 0.77
N GLU A 69 -4.31 -17.09 1.42
CA GLU A 69 -4.69 -18.17 2.33
C GLU A 69 -5.32 -17.66 3.63
N LEU A 70 -4.72 -16.63 4.25
CA LEU A 70 -5.25 -16.02 5.47
C LEU A 70 -6.63 -15.42 5.23
N GLY A 71 -6.81 -14.65 4.15
CA GLY A 71 -8.07 -14.02 3.79
C GLY A 71 -9.16 -15.02 3.44
N ALA A 72 -8.83 -16.08 2.70
CA ALA A 72 -9.77 -17.14 2.38
C ALA A 72 -10.20 -17.95 3.62
N SER A 73 -9.29 -18.11 4.59
CA SER A 73 -9.55 -18.88 5.82
C SER A 73 -10.34 -18.08 6.86
N MET A 74 -10.19 -16.77 6.88
CA MET A 74 -10.80 -15.85 7.84
C MET A 74 -11.41 -14.63 7.10
N PRO A 75 -12.49 -14.84 6.31
CA PRO A 75 -13.05 -13.82 5.44
C PRO A 75 -13.93 -12.82 6.20
N GLY A 76 -13.32 -12.10 7.16
CA GLY A 76 -13.98 -11.05 7.95
C GLY A 76 -13.59 -9.64 7.46
N SER A 77 -14.10 -8.62 8.11
CA SER A 77 -13.57 -7.26 8.05
C SER A 77 -12.40 -7.12 9.03
N GLY A 78 -11.33 -6.46 8.60
CA GLY A 78 -10.18 -6.15 9.46
C GLY A 78 -8.84 -6.74 9.03
N GLY A 79 -8.80 -7.74 8.16
CA GLY A 79 -7.56 -8.25 7.56
C GLY A 79 -6.48 -8.62 8.59
N SER A 80 -5.30 -8.02 8.50
CA SER A 80 -4.12 -8.37 9.30
C SER A 80 -4.35 -8.38 10.80
N TYR A 81 -5.11 -7.44 11.36
CA TYR A 81 -5.28 -7.43 12.81
C TYR A 81 -6.02 -8.68 13.32
N VAL A 82 -6.96 -9.21 12.53
CA VAL A 82 -7.66 -10.46 12.83
C VAL A 82 -6.70 -11.64 12.75
N TYR A 83 -5.89 -11.72 11.69
CA TYR A 83 -4.94 -12.81 11.49
C TYR A 83 -3.88 -12.85 12.59
N LEU A 84 -3.34 -11.69 12.96
CA LEU A 84 -2.36 -11.55 14.04
C LEU A 84 -2.99 -11.87 15.40
N ARG A 85 -4.25 -11.45 15.64
CA ARG A 85 -4.98 -11.82 16.85
C ARG A 85 -5.09 -13.33 16.97
N GLN A 86 -5.59 -14.02 15.96
CA GLN A 86 -5.80 -15.47 15.97
C GLN A 86 -4.50 -16.26 16.11
N ALA A 87 -3.43 -15.80 15.46
CA ALA A 87 -2.16 -16.50 15.54
C ALA A 87 -1.44 -16.34 16.90
N PHE A 88 -1.51 -15.16 17.52
CA PHE A 88 -0.66 -14.81 18.66
C PHE A 88 -1.39 -14.59 19.98
N GLN A 89 -2.74 -14.57 20.02
CA GLN A 89 -3.51 -14.27 21.24
C GLN A 89 -3.17 -15.18 22.43
N TYR A 90 -2.78 -16.42 22.19
CA TYR A 90 -2.41 -17.39 23.23
C TYR A 90 -1.19 -16.99 24.06
N ARG A 91 -0.27 -16.17 23.49
CA ARG A 91 0.96 -15.76 24.14
C ARG A 91 1.01 -14.26 24.43
N THR A 92 0.51 -13.46 23.51
CA THR A 92 0.69 -12.01 23.54
C THR A 92 -0.62 -11.24 23.74
N GLY A 93 -1.74 -11.95 23.94
CA GLY A 93 -3.05 -11.33 24.08
C GLY A 93 -3.39 -10.45 22.87
N ARG A 94 -3.67 -9.19 23.13
CA ARG A 94 -4.03 -8.21 22.09
C ARG A 94 -2.83 -7.37 21.59
N LEU A 95 -1.59 -7.70 21.99
CA LEU A 95 -0.39 -6.92 21.62
C LEU A 95 -0.19 -6.86 20.11
N MET A 96 -0.18 -8.01 19.42
CA MET A 96 0.10 -8.05 17.98
C MET A 96 -0.96 -7.31 17.14
N PRO A 97 -2.27 -7.48 17.34
CA PRO A 97 -3.26 -6.69 16.64
C PRO A 97 -3.20 -5.19 17.00
N PHE A 98 -2.88 -4.83 18.24
CA PHE A 98 -2.65 -3.43 18.64
C PHE A 98 -1.46 -2.82 17.89
N LEU A 99 -0.32 -3.52 17.86
CA LEU A 99 0.88 -3.05 17.15
C LEU A 99 0.65 -2.93 15.65
N PHE A 100 -0.17 -3.79 15.07
CA PHE A 100 -0.56 -3.64 13.66
C PHE A 100 -1.28 -2.29 13.44
N VAL A 101 -2.30 -1.98 14.23
CA VAL A 101 -3.02 -0.70 14.11
C VAL A 101 -2.11 0.49 14.40
N TRP A 102 -1.24 0.38 15.41
CA TRP A 102 -0.25 1.39 15.75
C TRP A 102 0.70 1.70 14.58
N THR A 103 1.24 0.67 13.92
CA THR A 103 2.11 0.85 12.76
C THR A 103 1.33 1.32 11.54
N ALA A 104 0.08 0.86 11.34
CA ALA A 104 -0.78 1.30 10.24
C ALA A 104 -1.12 2.79 10.31
N MET A 105 -1.28 3.33 11.50
CA MET A 105 -1.49 4.77 11.72
C MET A 105 -0.28 5.63 11.34
N LEU A 106 0.89 5.06 11.10
CA LEU A 106 2.05 5.76 10.57
C LEU A 106 2.27 5.46 9.08
N PHE A 107 2.33 4.19 8.67
CA PHE A 107 2.70 3.88 7.29
C PHE A 107 1.61 4.28 6.27
N ILE A 108 0.31 4.16 6.60
CA ILE A 108 -0.76 4.56 5.67
C ILE A 108 -0.69 6.06 5.36
N PRO A 109 -0.62 6.98 6.34
CA PRO A 109 -0.44 8.39 6.06
C PRO A 109 0.85 8.72 5.32
N LEU A 110 1.94 8.01 5.59
CA LEU A 110 3.20 8.21 4.86
C LEU A 110 3.07 7.80 3.38
N ILE A 111 2.31 6.75 3.05
CA ILE A 111 1.96 6.43 1.66
C ILE A 111 1.17 7.60 1.04
N MET A 112 0.23 8.19 1.76
CA MET A 112 -0.51 9.35 1.25
C MET A 112 0.39 10.57 1.06
N SER A 113 1.38 10.75 1.92
CA SER A 113 2.37 11.82 1.81
C SER A 113 3.16 11.73 0.50
N THR A 114 3.55 10.51 0.07
CA THR A 114 4.23 10.32 -1.22
C THR A 114 3.36 10.75 -2.40
N GLY A 115 2.05 10.49 -2.31
CA GLY A 115 1.07 10.97 -3.29
C GLY A 115 1.02 12.50 -3.41
N VAL A 116 1.09 13.22 -2.28
CA VAL A 116 1.11 14.69 -2.27
C VAL A 116 2.47 15.23 -2.75
N VAL A 117 3.59 14.58 -2.39
CA VAL A 117 4.92 14.95 -2.92
C VAL A 117 4.91 14.82 -4.44
N GLY A 118 4.45 13.69 -4.98
CA GLY A 118 4.33 13.48 -6.41
C GLY A 118 3.38 14.47 -7.10
N PHE A 119 2.27 14.85 -6.46
CA PHE A 119 1.39 15.90 -6.96
C PHE A 119 2.16 17.21 -7.16
N VAL A 120 2.92 17.67 -6.15
CA VAL A 120 3.68 18.92 -6.24
C VAL A 120 4.83 18.81 -7.24
N GLN A 121 5.45 17.64 -7.40
CA GLN A 121 6.47 17.40 -8.43
C GLN A 121 5.88 17.57 -9.84
N TYR A 122 4.76 16.91 -10.15
CA TYR A 122 4.08 17.04 -11.45
C TYR A 122 3.49 18.43 -11.69
N LEU A 123 3.03 19.12 -10.62
CA LEU A 123 2.61 20.51 -10.74
C LEU A 123 3.77 21.42 -11.17
N GLY A 124 5.00 21.11 -10.76
CA GLY A 124 6.20 21.80 -11.17
C GLY A 124 6.44 21.79 -12.69
N TYR A 125 5.97 20.76 -13.40
CA TYR A 125 5.99 20.73 -14.87
C TYR A 125 5.10 21.81 -15.49
N LEU A 126 3.88 21.99 -14.96
CA LEU A 126 2.95 23.03 -15.45
C LEU A 126 3.32 24.44 -14.97
N ALA A 127 3.98 24.55 -13.84
CA ALA A 127 4.35 25.79 -13.20
C ALA A 127 5.84 25.80 -12.80
N PRO A 128 6.78 25.91 -13.76
CA PRO A 128 8.23 25.82 -13.48
C PRO A 128 8.76 26.89 -12.52
N HIS A 129 8.04 28.02 -12.40
CA HIS A 129 8.40 29.11 -11.50
C HIS A 129 7.84 28.96 -10.08
N LEU A 130 7.21 27.82 -9.77
CA LEU A 130 6.62 27.56 -8.46
C LEU A 130 7.72 27.47 -7.39
N GLY A 131 7.82 28.48 -6.53
CA GLY A 131 8.75 28.48 -5.42
C GLY A 131 8.46 27.35 -4.42
N ARG A 132 9.48 26.93 -3.69
CA ARG A 132 9.38 25.82 -2.72
C ARG A 132 8.25 26.04 -1.72
N THR A 133 8.19 27.23 -1.11
CA THR A 133 7.14 27.59 -0.13
C THR A 133 5.73 27.51 -0.73
N ALA A 134 5.55 27.96 -1.98
CA ALA A 134 4.26 27.86 -2.66
C ALA A 134 3.86 26.38 -2.89
N GLY A 135 4.81 25.53 -3.28
CA GLY A 135 4.59 24.09 -3.40
C GLY A 135 4.19 23.45 -2.07
N ASP A 136 4.84 23.82 -0.97
CA ASP A 136 4.53 23.34 0.36
C ASP A 136 3.11 23.76 0.80
N LEU A 137 2.72 25.00 0.56
CA LEU A 137 1.38 25.52 0.86
C LEU A 137 0.30 24.82 0.01
N ILE A 138 0.57 24.57 -1.27
CA ILE A 138 -0.36 23.84 -2.15
C ILE A 138 -0.54 22.39 -1.65
N GLY A 139 0.55 21.69 -1.33
CA GLY A 139 0.46 20.32 -0.80
C GLY A 139 -0.31 20.23 0.51
N LEU A 140 -0.05 21.13 1.45
CA LEU A 140 -0.82 21.25 2.70
C LEU A 140 -2.29 21.59 2.42
N GLY A 141 -2.54 22.49 1.45
CA GLY A 141 -3.88 22.85 1.01
C GLY A 141 -4.66 21.65 0.43
N ILE A 142 -4.00 20.78 -0.33
CA ILE A 142 -4.58 19.54 -0.86
C ILE A 142 -4.95 18.59 0.27
N ILE A 143 -4.04 18.37 1.24
CA ILE A 143 -4.32 17.52 2.41
C ILE A 143 -5.53 18.08 3.19
N ALA A 144 -5.53 19.39 3.46
CA ALA A 144 -6.63 20.04 4.14
C ALA A 144 -7.94 19.92 3.36
N LEU A 145 -7.91 20.10 2.05
CA LEU A 145 -9.08 19.93 1.17
C LEU A 145 -9.64 18.51 1.24
N VAL A 146 -8.77 17.49 1.14
CA VAL A 146 -9.18 16.08 1.23
C VAL A 146 -9.82 15.80 2.60
N VAL A 147 -9.18 16.24 3.69
CA VAL A 147 -9.72 16.06 5.05
C VAL A 147 -11.09 16.73 5.19
N VAL A 148 -11.26 17.97 4.70
CA VAL A 148 -12.55 18.71 4.74
C VAL A 148 -13.62 18.02 3.90
N LEU A 149 -13.27 17.55 2.69
CA LEU A 149 -14.20 16.83 1.83
C LEU A 149 -14.68 15.53 2.49
N LEU A 150 -13.77 14.75 3.05
CA LEU A 150 -14.11 13.52 3.77
C LEU A 150 -14.91 13.79 5.06
N TRP A 151 -14.60 14.88 5.76
CA TRP A 151 -15.33 15.30 6.97
C TRP A 151 -16.79 15.63 6.68
N ARG A 152 -17.08 16.26 5.55
CA ARG A 152 -18.44 16.62 5.16
C ARG A 152 -19.30 15.44 4.71
N GLY A 153 -18.75 14.23 4.64
CA GLY A 153 -19.49 13.02 4.28
C GLY A 153 -20.10 13.14 2.87
N ILE A 154 -19.30 12.99 1.84
CA ILE A 154 -19.77 13.14 0.47
C ILE A 154 -20.72 12.00 0.12
N GLU A 155 -21.96 12.29 -0.15
CA GLU A 155 -23.00 11.31 -0.54
C GLU A 155 -22.66 10.55 -1.85
N HIS A 156 -21.70 11.07 -2.63
CA HIS A 156 -21.32 10.54 -3.96
C HIS A 156 -19.91 9.95 -4.00
N ILE A 157 -19.34 9.54 -2.86
CA ILE A 157 -17.97 8.97 -2.77
C ILE A 157 -17.75 7.89 -3.85
N ALA A 158 -18.68 6.95 -4.02
CA ALA A 158 -18.53 5.87 -4.98
C ALA A 158 -18.44 6.38 -6.44
N ARG A 159 -19.23 7.41 -6.80
CA ARG A 159 -19.20 8.01 -8.13
C ARG A 159 -17.90 8.77 -8.38
N ILE A 160 -17.46 9.55 -7.39
CA ILE A 160 -16.19 10.30 -7.46
C ILE A 160 -15.03 9.32 -7.62
N THR A 161 -14.97 8.26 -6.82
CA THR A 161 -13.94 7.22 -6.91
C THR A 161 -13.94 6.52 -8.28
N ALA A 162 -15.11 6.23 -8.84
CA ALA A 162 -15.21 5.61 -10.17
C ALA A 162 -14.67 6.54 -11.28
N VAL A 163 -15.01 7.84 -11.24
CA VAL A 163 -14.47 8.82 -12.19
C VAL A 163 -12.95 8.93 -12.06
N MET A 164 -12.45 9.04 -10.82
CA MET A 164 -11.01 9.12 -10.54
C MET A 164 -10.25 7.89 -11.04
N TRP A 165 -10.83 6.69 -10.87
CA TRP A 165 -10.26 5.46 -11.41
C TRP A 165 -10.19 5.45 -12.94
N THR A 166 -11.24 5.94 -13.61
CA THR A 166 -11.25 6.08 -15.07
C THR A 166 -10.15 7.03 -15.55
N VAL A 167 -9.95 8.16 -14.85
CA VAL A 167 -8.89 9.12 -15.15
C VAL A 167 -7.51 8.50 -14.98
N MET A 168 -7.30 7.73 -13.91
CA MET A 168 -6.06 7.01 -13.66
C MET A 168 -5.74 6.03 -14.80
N ILE A 169 -6.70 5.19 -15.20
CA ILE A 169 -6.49 4.25 -16.32
C ILE A 169 -6.20 5.01 -17.61
N ALA A 170 -6.91 6.12 -17.88
CA ALA A 170 -6.67 6.94 -19.04
C ALA A 170 -5.25 7.53 -19.06
N SER A 171 -4.73 8.01 -17.91
CA SER A 171 -3.34 8.51 -17.82
C SER A 171 -2.31 7.42 -18.11
N VAL A 172 -2.47 6.23 -17.53
CA VAL A 172 -1.59 5.07 -17.76
C VAL A 172 -1.59 4.66 -19.22
N LEU A 173 -2.78 4.49 -19.83
CA LEU A 173 -2.93 4.12 -21.23
C LEU A 173 -2.35 5.18 -22.17
N MET A 174 -2.54 6.46 -21.85
CA MET A 174 -1.99 7.56 -22.64
C MET A 174 -0.46 7.50 -22.70
N VAL A 175 0.21 7.25 -21.56
CA VAL A 175 1.68 7.12 -21.50
C VAL A 175 2.14 5.87 -22.28
N ILE A 176 1.48 4.71 -22.09
CA ILE A 176 1.85 3.46 -22.78
C ILE A 176 1.69 3.61 -24.31
N VAL A 177 0.58 4.20 -24.76
CA VAL A 177 0.32 4.39 -26.21
C VAL A 177 1.32 5.40 -26.78
N ALA A 178 1.58 6.52 -26.10
CA ALA A 178 2.57 7.49 -26.55
C ALA A 178 3.97 6.87 -26.62
N ALA A 179 4.38 6.14 -25.60
CA ALA A 179 5.66 5.45 -25.61
C ALA A 179 5.76 4.43 -26.76
N ALA A 180 4.67 3.77 -27.14
CA ALA A 180 4.69 2.81 -28.26
C ALA A 180 4.85 3.49 -29.64
N THR A 181 4.52 4.79 -29.78
CA THR A 181 4.63 5.52 -31.06
C THR A 181 6.08 5.90 -31.44
N ASP A 182 6.96 6.05 -30.46
CA ASP A 182 8.38 6.45 -30.67
C ASP A 182 9.34 5.55 -29.89
N PHE A 183 9.01 4.27 -29.76
CA PHE A 183 9.78 3.30 -29.01
C PHE A 183 11.10 2.94 -29.70
N SER A 184 12.21 3.17 -29.02
CA SER A 184 13.55 2.74 -29.47
C SER A 184 14.06 1.56 -28.61
N PRO A 185 14.16 0.35 -29.19
CA PRO A 185 14.73 -0.80 -28.46
C PRO A 185 16.19 -0.55 -28.02
N HIS A 186 16.94 0.22 -28.81
CA HIS A 186 18.31 0.56 -28.47
C HIS A 186 18.38 1.38 -27.17
N ARG A 187 17.51 2.38 -26.97
CA ARG A 187 17.46 3.14 -25.71
C ARG A 187 17.05 2.27 -24.54
N ALA A 188 16.01 1.43 -24.72
CA ALA A 188 15.45 0.63 -23.64
C ALA A 188 16.40 -0.47 -23.13
N PHE A 189 17.30 -0.99 -24.00
CA PHE A 189 18.10 -2.19 -23.69
C PHE A 189 19.62 -1.99 -23.85
N THR A 190 20.09 -0.74 -23.94
CA THR A 190 21.55 -0.47 -23.90
C THR A 190 21.97 -0.28 -22.45
N TYR A 191 22.55 -1.33 -21.89
CA TYR A 191 22.98 -1.36 -20.50
C TYR A 191 24.39 -0.77 -20.34
N PRO A 192 24.63 0.00 -19.26
CA PRO A 192 25.97 0.47 -18.94
C PRO A 192 26.90 -0.69 -18.60
N PRO A 193 28.24 -0.53 -18.76
CA PRO A 193 29.22 -1.54 -18.37
C PRO A 193 29.05 -1.91 -16.89
N GLY A 194 29.04 -3.21 -16.59
CA GLY A 194 28.90 -3.71 -15.22
C GLY A 194 27.45 -3.72 -14.69
N ALA A 195 26.42 -3.44 -15.51
CA ALA A 195 25.03 -3.40 -15.11
C ALA A 195 24.52 -4.67 -14.40
N PHE A 196 25.12 -5.82 -14.69
CA PHE A 196 24.78 -7.14 -14.13
C PHE A 196 25.95 -7.78 -13.36
N ASP A 197 26.86 -6.96 -12.86
CA ASP A 197 27.98 -7.46 -12.05
C ASP A 197 27.49 -7.86 -10.64
N LEU A 198 27.18 -9.15 -10.48
CA LEU A 198 26.72 -9.73 -9.21
C LEU A 198 27.78 -9.75 -8.11
N THR A 199 29.05 -9.43 -8.44
CA THR A 199 30.14 -9.34 -7.47
C THR A 199 30.25 -7.94 -6.86
N SER A 200 29.61 -6.96 -7.46
CA SER A 200 29.64 -5.55 -7.02
C SER A 200 28.64 -5.26 -5.91
N ASP A 201 29.10 -4.61 -4.85
CA ASP A 201 28.21 -4.08 -3.80
C ASP A 201 27.20 -3.07 -4.36
N HIS A 202 27.57 -2.35 -5.42
CA HIS A 202 26.69 -1.39 -6.08
C HIS A 202 25.44 -2.07 -6.67
N PHE A 203 25.59 -3.24 -7.29
CA PHE A 203 24.46 -4.01 -7.82
C PHE A 203 23.47 -4.39 -6.68
N TRP A 204 23.98 -4.89 -5.55
CA TRP A 204 23.14 -5.34 -4.45
C TRP A 204 22.46 -4.17 -3.70
N LEU A 205 23.13 -3.03 -3.61
CA LEU A 205 22.52 -1.80 -3.09
C LEU A 205 21.40 -1.34 -4.02
N GLY A 206 21.66 -1.25 -5.31
CA GLY A 206 20.65 -0.91 -6.32
C GLY A 206 19.48 -1.90 -6.33
N PHE A 207 19.75 -3.20 -6.22
CA PHE A 207 18.73 -4.25 -6.16
C PHE A 207 17.85 -4.10 -4.89
N ALA A 208 18.45 -3.87 -3.73
CA ALA A 208 17.70 -3.71 -2.48
C ALA A 208 16.86 -2.41 -2.48
N ALA A 209 17.40 -1.31 -3.00
CA ALA A 209 16.66 -0.06 -3.20
C ALA A 209 15.52 -0.27 -4.20
N GLY A 210 15.81 -0.90 -5.33
CA GLY A 210 14.81 -1.23 -6.35
C GLY A 210 13.74 -2.19 -5.86
N LEU A 211 14.09 -3.17 -5.03
CA LEU A 211 13.11 -4.06 -4.39
C LEU A 211 12.17 -3.28 -3.45
N THR A 212 12.72 -2.31 -2.70
CA THR A 212 11.94 -1.44 -1.81
C THR A 212 10.98 -0.55 -2.60
N ILE A 213 11.45 0.09 -3.68
CA ILE A 213 10.63 0.92 -4.56
C ILE A 213 9.59 0.05 -5.28
N GLY A 214 10.01 -1.11 -5.79
CA GLY A 214 9.14 -2.04 -6.49
C GLY A 214 8.01 -2.53 -5.60
N ILE A 215 8.28 -3.03 -4.40
CA ILE A 215 7.22 -3.50 -3.50
C ILE A 215 6.29 -2.36 -3.07
N TYR A 216 6.81 -1.13 -2.90
CA TYR A 216 5.99 0.05 -2.62
C TYR A 216 4.90 0.24 -3.70
N ASP A 217 5.24 0.11 -4.97
CA ASP A 217 4.28 0.25 -6.08
C ASP A 217 3.24 -0.87 -6.13
N TYR A 218 3.56 -2.03 -5.58
CA TYR A 218 2.59 -3.13 -5.44
C TYR A 218 1.75 -3.05 -4.16
N LEU A 219 1.98 -2.11 -3.23
CA LEU A 219 1.16 -2.00 -2.02
C LEU A 219 -0.32 -1.75 -2.37
N GLY A 220 -1.21 -2.53 -1.77
CA GLY A 220 -2.66 -2.48 -2.04
C GLY A 220 -3.24 -3.77 -2.63
N TYR A 221 -2.41 -4.76 -3.04
CA TYR A 221 -2.89 -6.07 -3.53
C TYR A 221 -3.76 -6.82 -2.51
N ASN A 222 -3.63 -6.47 -1.24
CA ASN A 222 -4.33 -7.08 -0.11
C ASN A 222 -5.58 -6.32 0.34
N THR A 223 -5.98 -5.25 -0.35
CA THR A 223 -7.11 -4.39 0.04
C THR A 223 -8.41 -5.16 0.19
N THR A 224 -8.69 -6.11 -0.70
CA THR A 224 -9.89 -6.95 -0.63
C THR A 224 -9.91 -7.89 0.57
N ALA A 225 -8.76 -8.23 1.15
CA ALA A 225 -8.69 -9.03 2.36
C ALA A 225 -9.24 -8.29 3.60
N TYR A 226 -9.20 -6.94 3.60
CA TYR A 226 -9.84 -6.13 4.65
C TYR A 226 -11.36 -6.03 4.49
N MET A 227 -11.88 -6.37 3.30
CA MET A 227 -13.29 -6.32 2.94
C MET A 227 -13.90 -7.73 2.80
N GLY A 228 -13.29 -8.74 3.38
CA GLY A 228 -13.68 -10.16 3.18
C GLY A 228 -15.14 -10.46 3.46
N ALA A 229 -15.78 -9.72 4.38
CA ALA A 229 -17.19 -9.83 4.69
C ALA A 229 -18.15 -9.39 3.57
N GLU A 230 -17.68 -8.55 2.62
CA GLU A 230 -18.46 -8.05 1.49
C GLU A 230 -18.21 -8.84 0.20
N ILE A 231 -17.27 -9.78 0.20
CA ILE A 231 -16.84 -10.55 -0.98
C ILE A 231 -17.75 -11.79 -1.17
N LYS A 232 -18.22 -11.98 -2.40
CA LYS A 232 -18.92 -13.20 -2.81
C LYS A 232 -17.91 -14.36 -2.91
N ASP A 233 -18.26 -15.53 -2.37
CA ASP A 233 -17.39 -16.72 -2.36
C ASP A 233 -15.93 -16.38 -1.98
N PRO A 234 -15.70 -15.82 -0.77
CA PRO A 234 -14.39 -15.28 -0.41
C PRO A 234 -13.26 -16.31 -0.50
N GLY A 235 -13.56 -17.60 -0.26
CA GLY A 235 -12.59 -18.68 -0.36
C GLY A 235 -12.00 -18.87 -1.77
N ARG A 236 -12.69 -18.41 -2.82
CA ARG A 236 -12.24 -18.47 -4.21
C ARG A 236 -11.92 -17.10 -4.77
N THR A 237 -12.72 -16.12 -4.43
CA THR A 237 -12.62 -14.76 -4.99
C THR A 237 -11.39 -14.03 -4.45
N LEU A 238 -11.11 -14.08 -3.14
CA LEU A 238 -9.96 -13.39 -2.56
C LEU A 238 -8.62 -13.86 -3.15
N PRO A 239 -8.31 -15.17 -3.18
CA PRO A 239 -7.06 -15.61 -3.78
C PRO A 239 -6.89 -15.20 -5.24
N ARG A 240 -7.95 -15.37 -6.03
CA ARG A 240 -7.92 -15.04 -7.45
C ARG A 240 -7.78 -13.54 -7.69
N SER A 241 -8.50 -12.71 -6.95
CA SER A 241 -8.42 -11.24 -7.11
C SER A 241 -7.04 -10.70 -6.72
N ILE A 242 -6.42 -11.22 -5.66
CA ILE A 242 -5.07 -10.84 -5.23
C ILE A 242 -4.06 -11.19 -6.33
N LEU A 243 -4.06 -12.43 -6.81
CA LEU A 243 -3.08 -12.88 -7.82
C LEU A 243 -3.30 -12.19 -9.16
N LEU A 244 -4.54 -12.07 -9.64
CA LEU A 244 -4.85 -11.41 -10.91
C LEU A 244 -4.49 -9.93 -10.87
N SER A 245 -4.71 -9.25 -9.74
CA SER A 245 -4.36 -7.84 -9.62
C SER A 245 -2.85 -7.62 -9.64
N ILE A 246 -2.05 -8.46 -8.96
CA ILE A 246 -0.59 -8.34 -8.97
C ILE A 246 -0.04 -8.60 -10.38
N VAL A 247 -0.49 -9.67 -11.06
CA VAL A 247 -0.05 -9.97 -12.43
C VAL A 247 -0.47 -8.88 -13.42
N GLY A 248 -1.70 -8.37 -13.29
CA GLY A 248 -2.19 -7.28 -14.14
C GLY A 248 -1.40 -6.00 -13.97
N ILE A 249 -1.11 -5.61 -12.72
CA ILE A 249 -0.29 -4.43 -12.42
C ILE A 249 1.17 -4.64 -12.84
N MET A 250 1.73 -5.83 -12.66
CA MET A 250 3.07 -6.16 -13.14
C MET A 250 3.18 -5.91 -14.66
N ALA A 251 2.20 -6.37 -15.44
CA ALA A 251 2.18 -6.14 -16.88
C ALA A 251 2.13 -4.63 -17.20
N ILE A 252 1.28 -3.87 -16.53
CA ILE A 252 1.17 -2.41 -16.69
C ILE A 252 2.51 -1.72 -16.36
N TYR A 253 3.10 -2.04 -15.21
CA TYR A 253 4.34 -1.40 -14.77
C TYR A 253 5.54 -1.73 -15.65
N LEU A 254 5.62 -2.96 -16.14
CA LEU A 254 6.64 -3.34 -17.10
C LEU A 254 6.47 -2.59 -18.43
N LEU A 255 5.23 -2.45 -18.92
CA LEU A 255 4.95 -1.67 -20.13
C LEU A 255 5.29 -0.19 -19.93
N LEU A 256 4.94 0.41 -18.79
CA LEU A 256 5.31 1.80 -18.45
C LEU A 256 6.83 1.96 -18.37
N GLN A 257 7.52 1.10 -17.61
CA GLN A 257 8.97 1.19 -17.41
C GLN A 257 9.73 1.02 -18.72
N ILE A 258 9.45 -0.07 -19.47
CA ILE A 258 10.14 -0.36 -20.73
C ILE A 258 9.77 0.71 -21.76
N GLY A 259 8.50 1.08 -21.86
CA GLY A 259 8.04 2.13 -22.78
C GLY A 259 8.73 3.47 -22.51
N THR A 260 8.78 3.87 -21.25
CA THR A 260 9.46 5.11 -20.84
C THR A 260 10.96 5.09 -21.17
N LEU A 261 11.66 3.99 -20.88
CA LEU A 261 13.08 3.81 -21.21
C LEU A 261 13.33 3.77 -22.74
N GLY A 262 12.33 3.36 -23.53
CA GLY A 262 12.43 3.37 -24.99
C GLY A 262 12.29 4.76 -25.61
N VAL A 263 11.70 5.70 -24.90
CA VAL A 263 11.50 7.10 -25.38
C VAL A 263 12.50 8.04 -24.74
N VAL A 264 12.58 8.07 -23.40
CA VAL A 264 13.42 8.99 -22.64
C VAL A 264 14.74 8.31 -22.29
N ASP A 265 15.87 8.97 -22.58
CA ASP A 265 17.19 8.47 -22.19
C ASP A 265 17.29 8.42 -20.66
N TRP A 266 17.79 7.30 -20.14
CA TRP A 266 17.89 7.08 -18.70
C TRP A 266 18.80 8.08 -17.98
N HIS A 267 19.78 8.69 -18.66
CA HIS A 267 20.61 9.77 -18.08
C HIS A 267 19.76 11.00 -17.74
N ARG A 268 18.76 11.34 -18.55
CA ARG A 268 17.83 12.44 -18.26
C ARG A 268 17.00 12.16 -17.01
N MET A 269 16.63 10.89 -16.76
CA MET A 269 15.87 10.49 -15.55
C MET A 269 16.71 10.59 -14.27
N THR A 270 18.04 10.53 -14.40
CA THR A 270 18.98 10.63 -13.27
C THR A 270 19.56 12.04 -13.08
N ASP A 271 19.34 12.94 -14.03
CA ASP A 271 19.76 14.35 -13.94
C ASP A 271 18.75 15.16 -13.12
N PRO A 272 19.13 15.69 -11.92
CA PRO A 272 18.24 16.51 -11.10
C PRO A 272 17.72 17.79 -11.78
N HIS A 273 18.37 18.24 -12.85
CA HIS A 273 18.01 19.44 -13.60
C HIS A 273 17.07 19.15 -14.78
N ASP A 274 16.92 17.87 -15.19
CA ASP A 274 15.99 17.48 -16.25
C ASP A 274 14.60 17.17 -15.66
N ILE A 275 13.55 17.59 -16.36
CA ILE A 275 12.17 17.35 -15.96
C ILE A 275 11.82 15.87 -15.88
N ALA A 276 12.51 15.02 -16.64
CA ALA A 276 12.31 13.56 -16.62
C ALA A 276 12.65 12.92 -15.27
N SER A 277 13.47 13.56 -14.42
CA SER A 277 13.81 13.08 -13.08
C SER A 277 12.64 13.18 -12.09
N THR A 278 11.68 14.06 -12.34
CA THR A 278 10.54 14.31 -11.43
C THR A 278 9.18 14.09 -12.08
N SER A 279 9.08 14.22 -13.42
CA SER A 279 7.82 14.18 -14.16
C SER A 279 7.99 13.38 -15.46
N VAL A 280 8.45 12.15 -15.34
CA VAL A 280 8.86 11.30 -16.48
C VAL A 280 7.74 11.06 -17.48
N ALA A 281 6.49 10.90 -17.03
CA ALA A 281 5.35 10.70 -17.93
C ALA A 281 5.10 11.95 -18.80
N SER A 282 5.28 13.15 -18.22
CA SER A 282 5.20 14.41 -18.98
C SER A 282 6.32 14.49 -20.01
N ALA A 283 7.56 14.11 -19.65
CA ALA A 283 8.69 14.05 -20.57
C ALA A 283 8.44 13.08 -21.73
N VAL A 284 7.88 11.87 -21.47
CA VAL A 284 7.51 10.91 -22.53
C VAL A 284 6.53 11.54 -23.52
N LEU A 285 5.48 12.19 -23.03
CA LEU A 285 4.47 12.80 -23.89
C LEU A 285 5.01 14.03 -24.62
N GLU A 286 5.89 14.81 -24.00
CA GLU A 286 6.51 15.97 -24.64
C GLU A 286 7.42 15.55 -25.79
N ASP A 287 8.25 14.52 -25.58
CA ASP A 287 9.16 13.97 -26.60
C ASP A 287 8.41 13.28 -27.77
N THR A 288 7.20 12.71 -27.51
CA THR A 288 6.45 11.95 -28.55
C THR A 288 5.37 12.79 -29.24
N TRP A 289 4.42 13.34 -28.48
CA TRP A 289 3.24 14.04 -29.00
C TRP A 289 3.27 15.54 -28.77
N GLY A 290 4.35 16.06 -28.16
CA GLY A 290 4.57 17.46 -27.90
C GLY A 290 3.88 18.00 -26.63
N LYS A 291 4.11 19.30 -26.37
CA LYS A 291 3.77 19.94 -25.09
C LYS A 291 2.29 19.87 -24.72
N GLY A 292 1.36 20.00 -25.68
CA GLY A 292 -0.08 19.92 -25.38
C GLY A 292 -0.52 18.57 -24.82
N ALA A 293 0.08 17.48 -25.30
CA ALA A 293 -0.17 16.14 -24.79
C ALA A 293 0.46 15.97 -23.39
N ALA A 294 1.67 16.49 -23.19
CA ALA A 294 2.36 16.49 -21.92
C ALA A 294 1.58 17.27 -20.84
N ASP A 295 1.05 18.46 -21.17
CA ASP A 295 0.20 19.23 -20.27
C ASP A 295 -1.06 18.43 -19.89
N THR A 296 -1.68 17.76 -20.88
CA THR A 296 -2.90 16.94 -20.67
C THR A 296 -2.62 15.77 -19.73
N VAL A 297 -1.58 14.98 -19.99
CA VAL A 297 -1.27 13.83 -19.13
C VAL A 297 -0.87 14.29 -17.71
N THR A 298 -0.20 15.43 -17.60
CA THR A 298 0.15 16.01 -16.31
C THR A 298 -1.10 16.32 -15.50
N VAL A 299 -2.12 16.95 -16.09
CA VAL A 299 -3.40 17.20 -15.42
C VAL A 299 -4.07 15.90 -14.99
N LEU A 300 -4.09 14.87 -15.85
CA LEU A 300 -4.65 13.56 -15.51
C LEU A 300 -3.89 12.92 -14.31
N ILE A 301 -2.57 13.06 -14.26
CA ILE A 301 -1.74 12.56 -13.16
C ILE A 301 -2.00 13.36 -11.87
N LEU A 302 -2.18 14.67 -11.94
CA LEU A 302 -2.56 15.49 -10.77
C LEU A 302 -3.90 15.02 -10.19
N VAL A 303 -4.91 14.74 -11.03
CA VAL A 303 -6.20 14.18 -10.60
C VAL A 303 -6.00 12.80 -9.98
N THR A 304 -5.15 11.95 -10.57
CA THR A 304 -4.82 10.62 -10.05
C THR A 304 -4.14 10.69 -8.67
N ALA A 305 -3.19 11.62 -8.49
CA ALA A 305 -2.54 11.85 -7.21
C ALA A 305 -3.53 12.28 -6.12
N PHE A 306 -4.40 13.24 -6.45
CA PHE A 306 -5.48 13.66 -5.55
C PHE A 306 -6.40 12.49 -5.19
N ALA A 307 -6.78 11.67 -6.17
CA ALA A 307 -7.60 10.49 -5.98
C ALA A 307 -6.98 9.47 -5.03
N SER A 308 -5.68 9.21 -5.16
CA SER A 308 -4.93 8.30 -4.29
C SER A 308 -4.95 8.76 -2.83
N VAL A 309 -4.68 10.05 -2.60
CA VAL A 309 -4.71 10.64 -1.25
C VAL A 309 -6.12 10.58 -0.66
N PHE A 310 -7.14 10.91 -1.46
CA PHE A 310 -8.54 10.88 -1.05
C PHE A 310 -8.99 9.48 -0.64
N THR A 311 -8.76 8.48 -1.50
CA THR A 311 -9.18 7.09 -1.22
C THR A 311 -8.38 6.44 -0.12
N GLY A 312 -7.08 6.74 -0.02
CA GLY A 312 -6.21 6.23 1.03
C GLY A 312 -6.58 6.78 2.41
N LEU A 313 -6.85 8.07 2.56
CA LEU A 313 -7.32 8.65 3.83
C LEU A 313 -8.75 8.18 4.18
N LEU A 314 -9.61 7.99 3.17
CA LEU A 314 -10.95 7.42 3.36
C LEU A 314 -10.89 6.01 3.96
N GLY A 315 -10.08 5.13 3.38
CA GLY A 315 -9.91 3.75 3.84
C GLY A 315 -9.12 3.67 5.15
N GLY A 316 -7.98 4.36 5.20
CA GLY A 316 -7.05 4.33 6.33
C GLY A 316 -7.66 4.81 7.63
N SER A 317 -8.49 5.86 7.61
CA SER A 317 -9.15 6.40 8.80
C SER A 317 -10.08 5.41 9.51
N ARG A 318 -10.54 4.35 8.81
CA ARG A 318 -11.39 3.29 9.37
C ARG A 318 -10.61 2.27 10.17
N VAL A 319 -9.33 2.07 9.89
CA VAL A 319 -8.50 1.05 10.58
C VAL A 319 -8.49 1.24 12.10
N PRO A 320 -8.15 2.41 12.65
CA PRO A 320 -8.20 2.62 14.10
C PRO A 320 -9.63 2.61 14.66
N TYR A 321 -10.64 2.98 13.87
CA TYR A 321 -12.05 2.93 14.27
C TYR A 321 -12.52 1.49 14.46
N ASP A 322 -12.32 0.60 13.48
CA ASP A 322 -12.74 -0.78 13.57
C ASP A 322 -12.02 -1.51 14.71
N ALA A 323 -10.72 -1.27 14.87
CA ALA A 323 -9.95 -1.83 15.97
C ALA A 323 -10.41 -1.33 17.36
N ALA A 324 -10.84 -0.08 17.46
CA ALA A 324 -11.37 0.45 18.72
C ALA A 324 -12.74 -0.19 19.06
N ARG A 325 -13.62 -0.41 18.07
CA ARG A 325 -14.87 -1.15 18.23
C ARG A 325 -14.65 -2.58 18.72
N ASP A 326 -13.65 -3.25 18.17
CA ASP A 326 -13.26 -4.61 18.56
C ASP A 326 -12.48 -4.66 19.89
N ARG A 327 -12.39 -3.52 20.61
CA ARG A 327 -11.67 -3.42 21.87
C ARG A 327 -10.20 -3.83 21.78
N VAL A 328 -9.55 -3.47 20.67
CA VAL A 328 -8.13 -3.75 20.39
C VAL A 328 -7.31 -2.46 20.39
N PHE A 329 -7.97 -1.30 20.33
CA PHE A 329 -7.30 0.00 20.27
C PHE A 329 -7.98 1.03 21.20
N PHE A 330 -7.47 2.27 21.25
CA PHE A 330 -7.98 3.34 22.12
C PHE A 330 -9.44 3.70 21.82
N ARG A 331 -10.29 3.71 22.83
CA ARG A 331 -11.74 4.02 22.73
C ARG A 331 -12.09 5.35 22.05
N PRO A 332 -11.31 6.46 22.19
CA PRO A 332 -11.66 7.71 21.50
C PRO A 332 -11.83 7.55 19.99
N TYR A 333 -11.13 6.59 19.36
CA TYR A 333 -11.24 6.31 17.93
C TYR A 333 -12.57 5.65 17.51
N GLU A 334 -13.33 5.09 18.46
CA GLU A 334 -14.67 4.52 18.22
C GLU A 334 -15.73 5.61 17.90
N LYS A 335 -15.44 6.88 18.18
CA LYS A 335 -16.40 7.96 18.00
C LYS A 335 -16.56 8.35 16.54
N LEU A 336 -17.80 8.30 16.07
CA LEU A 336 -18.20 8.80 14.75
C LEU A 336 -18.73 10.23 14.84
N HIS A 337 -18.62 10.96 13.73
CA HIS A 337 -19.28 12.26 13.60
C HIS A 337 -20.79 12.11 13.74
N PRO A 338 -21.49 12.91 14.59
CA PRO A 338 -22.92 12.72 14.89
C PRO A 338 -23.81 12.75 13.63
N ARG A 339 -23.50 13.63 12.67
CA ARG A 339 -24.31 13.83 11.46
C ARG A 339 -23.84 12.99 10.28
N HIS A 340 -22.54 12.88 10.04
CA HIS A 340 -21.97 12.26 8.85
C HIS A 340 -21.48 10.82 9.06
N ARG A 341 -21.53 10.32 10.31
CA ARG A 341 -21.12 8.95 10.70
C ARG A 341 -19.75 8.54 10.18
N PHE A 342 -18.79 9.45 10.21
CA PHE A 342 -17.43 9.25 9.75
C PHE A 342 -16.45 9.28 10.96
N PRO A 343 -15.34 8.48 10.97
CA PRO A 343 -14.38 8.41 12.08
C PRO A 343 -13.49 9.66 12.12
N MET A 344 -13.94 10.69 12.86
CA MET A 344 -13.30 12.01 12.91
C MET A 344 -11.86 11.97 13.42
N LEU A 345 -11.64 11.28 14.54
CA LEU A 345 -10.31 11.27 15.17
C LEU A 345 -9.30 10.51 14.30
N GLY A 346 -9.74 9.40 13.69
CA GLY A 346 -8.91 8.65 12.74
C GLY A 346 -8.49 9.51 11.54
N LEU A 347 -9.46 10.22 10.93
CA LEU A 347 -9.18 11.11 9.81
C LEU A 347 -8.25 12.27 10.19
N ALA A 348 -8.53 12.95 11.32
CA ALA A 348 -7.72 14.07 11.78
C ALA A 348 -6.27 13.65 12.08
N THR A 349 -6.08 12.53 12.81
CA THR A 349 -4.75 11.99 13.13
C THR A 349 -3.98 11.63 11.85
N MET A 350 -4.62 10.90 10.93
CA MET A 350 -3.97 10.52 9.66
C MET A 350 -3.69 11.72 8.78
N GLY A 351 -4.59 12.71 8.73
CA GLY A 351 -4.36 13.97 8.00
C GLY A 351 -3.14 14.74 8.52
N VAL A 352 -2.98 14.84 9.84
CA VAL A 352 -1.81 15.48 10.46
C VAL A 352 -0.54 14.71 10.15
N ILE A 353 -0.54 13.39 10.29
CA ILE A 353 0.65 12.57 9.97
C ILE A 353 0.98 12.67 8.48
N THR A 354 -0.02 12.70 7.59
CA THR A 354 0.18 12.94 6.15
C THR A 354 0.84 14.30 5.90
N ALA A 355 0.41 15.36 6.58
CA ALA A 355 1.00 16.68 6.43
C ALA A 355 2.46 16.73 6.90
N VAL A 356 2.76 16.10 8.05
CA VAL A 356 4.13 15.98 8.56
C VAL A 356 5.00 15.15 7.60
N GLY A 357 4.51 13.99 7.17
CA GLY A 357 5.23 13.13 6.21
C GLY A 357 5.46 13.82 4.87
N PHE A 358 4.49 14.60 4.37
CA PHE A 358 4.65 15.41 3.17
C PHE A 358 5.79 16.43 3.32
N LEU A 359 5.82 17.19 4.42
CA LEU A 359 6.91 18.15 4.69
C LEU A 359 8.26 17.44 4.80
N ILE A 360 8.33 16.28 5.48
CA ILE A 360 9.56 15.48 5.52
C ILE A 360 9.99 15.10 4.09
N GLY A 361 9.10 14.51 3.29
CA GLY A 361 9.41 14.09 1.92
C GLY A 361 9.82 15.25 1.00
N ARG A 362 9.28 16.45 1.21
CA ARG A 362 9.67 17.67 0.47
C ARG A 362 11.04 18.21 0.87
N HIS A 363 11.45 18.01 2.11
CA HIS A 363 12.71 18.50 2.66
C HIS A 363 13.82 17.44 2.71
N THR A 364 13.50 16.20 2.36
CA THR A 364 14.48 15.13 2.14
C THR A 364 14.49 14.73 0.66
N ASP A 365 13.98 13.55 0.36
CA ASP A 365 13.73 13.05 -0.97
C ASP A 365 12.62 11.99 -0.90
N LEU A 366 11.98 11.73 -2.04
CA LEU A 366 10.86 10.78 -2.12
C LEU A 366 11.30 9.34 -1.85
N ALA A 367 12.52 8.95 -2.28
CA ALA A 367 13.05 7.62 -2.05
C ALA A 367 13.25 7.35 -0.55
N THR A 368 13.76 8.32 0.21
CA THR A 368 13.87 8.24 1.68
C THR A 368 12.50 8.06 2.34
N LEU A 369 11.47 8.79 1.89
CA LEU A 369 10.12 8.64 2.43
C LEU A 369 9.55 7.24 2.15
N ILE A 370 9.72 6.72 0.92
CA ILE A 370 9.34 5.35 0.54
C ILE A 370 10.10 4.32 1.40
N GLN A 371 11.40 4.51 1.60
CA GLN A 371 12.20 3.63 2.45
C GLN A 371 11.68 3.62 3.90
N LEU A 372 11.41 4.79 4.47
CA LEU A 372 10.93 4.91 5.86
C LEU A 372 9.58 4.20 6.05
N LEU A 373 8.59 4.50 5.20
CA LEU A 373 7.27 3.89 5.31
C LEU A 373 7.32 2.38 5.13
N THR A 374 8.12 1.89 4.17
CA THR A 374 8.26 0.47 3.92
C THR A 374 8.94 -0.23 5.09
N THR A 375 10.00 0.37 5.66
CA THR A 375 10.72 -0.19 6.81
C THR A 375 9.83 -0.31 8.05
N VAL A 376 8.96 0.69 8.32
CA VAL A 376 8.05 0.67 9.48
C VAL A 376 7.04 -0.48 9.39
N MET A 377 6.56 -0.83 8.20
CA MET A 377 5.57 -1.89 8.04
C MET A 377 6.16 -3.31 8.09
N VAL A 378 7.47 -3.49 7.83
CA VAL A 378 8.09 -4.82 7.63
C VAL A 378 7.83 -5.76 8.81
N ILE A 379 8.14 -5.34 10.03
CA ILE A 379 8.14 -6.24 11.20
C ILE A 379 6.73 -6.78 11.48
N VAL A 380 5.75 -5.89 11.59
CA VAL A 380 4.40 -6.26 12.07
C VAL A 380 3.49 -6.69 10.93
N GLN A 381 3.47 -5.96 9.83
CA GLN A 381 2.54 -6.28 8.75
C GLN A 381 3.06 -7.40 7.83
N ALA A 382 4.36 -7.43 7.54
CA ALA A 382 4.90 -8.43 6.65
C ALA A 382 5.42 -9.67 7.40
N LEU A 383 6.52 -9.54 8.16
CA LEU A 383 7.16 -10.70 8.78
C LEU A 383 6.25 -11.41 9.79
N ALA A 384 5.60 -10.65 10.69
CA ALA A 384 4.72 -11.27 11.68
C ALA A 384 3.51 -11.96 11.03
N GLN A 385 3.00 -11.47 9.90
CA GLN A 385 1.90 -12.10 9.18
C GLN A 385 2.31 -13.39 8.48
N ILE A 386 3.51 -13.44 7.87
CA ILE A 386 4.06 -14.70 7.31
C ILE A 386 4.23 -15.74 8.42
N VAL A 387 4.75 -15.33 9.58
CA VAL A 387 4.86 -16.19 10.76
C VAL A 387 3.48 -16.61 11.25
N ALA A 388 2.49 -15.70 11.25
CA ALA A 388 1.12 -16.00 11.66
C ALA A 388 0.50 -17.15 10.84
N LEU A 389 0.70 -17.18 9.51
CA LEU A 389 0.26 -18.28 8.67
C LEU A 389 0.86 -19.62 9.13
N THR A 390 2.16 -19.63 9.41
CA THR A 390 2.86 -20.84 9.86
C THR A 390 2.35 -21.31 11.24
N VAL A 391 2.15 -20.36 12.17
CA VAL A 391 1.60 -20.65 13.51
C VAL A 391 0.19 -21.21 13.42
N LEU A 392 -0.68 -20.61 12.61
CA LEU A 392 -2.06 -21.05 12.41
C LEU A 392 -2.12 -22.43 11.76
N ARG A 393 -1.24 -22.73 10.79
CA ARG A 393 -1.18 -24.08 10.19
C ARG A 393 -0.79 -25.16 11.21
N ARG A 394 0.12 -24.84 12.14
CA ARG A 394 0.60 -25.78 13.17
C ARG A 394 -0.37 -25.93 14.34
N ARG A 395 -0.94 -24.81 14.82
CA ARG A 395 -1.77 -24.78 16.04
C ARG A 395 -3.25 -25.00 15.81
N GLN A 396 -3.74 -24.62 14.64
CA GLN A 396 -5.14 -24.76 14.26
C GLN A 396 -5.26 -25.59 12.96
N PRO A 397 -4.90 -26.88 12.97
CA PRO A 397 -4.99 -27.73 11.79
C PRO A 397 -6.44 -27.88 11.30
N GLY A 398 -7.43 -27.79 12.21
CA GLY A 398 -8.87 -27.84 11.91
C GLY A 398 -9.44 -26.57 11.29
N LEU A 399 -8.70 -25.45 11.23
CA LEU A 399 -9.17 -24.23 10.58
C LEU A 399 -9.50 -24.51 9.12
N ARG A 400 -10.72 -24.16 8.71
CA ARG A 400 -11.17 -24.33 7.32
C ARG A 400 -10.32 -23.45 6.40
N ARG A 401 -9.66 -24.07 5.41
CA ARG A 401 -8.81 -23.40 4.40
C ARG A 401 -9.34 -23.70 3.01
N PRO A 402 -10.31 -22.93 2.49
CA PRO A 402 -10.84 -23.11 1.14
C PRO A 402 -9.78 -22.94 0.06
N TYR A 403 -8.78 -22.10 0.34
CA TYR A 403 -7.58 -21.95 -0.45
C TYR A 403 -6.35 -22.29 0.39
N ARG A 404 -5.45 -23.10 -0.16
CA ARG A 404 -4.15 -23.43 0.43
C ARG A 404 -3.05 -22.95 -0.50
N MET A 405 -2.09 -22.22 0.03
CA MET A 405 -0.94 -21.69 -0.71
C MET A 405 -0.19 -22.84 -1.38
N TRP A 406 0.06 -22.66 -2.69
CA TRP A 406 0.85 -23.60 -3.48
C TRP A 406 2.30 -23.61 -3.02
N LEU A 407 2.98 -24.75 -3.17
CA LEU A 407 4.40 -24.91 -2.85
C LEU A 407 4.79 -24.48 -1.43
N TYR A 408 3.85 -24.51 -0.46
CA TYR A 408 4.20 -24.22 0.93
C TYR A 408 5.36 -25.10 1.41
N PRO A 409 6.42 -24.54 2.10
CA PRO A 409 6.50 -23.18 2.62
C PRO A 409 7.24 -22.18 1.70
N LEU A 410 7.62 -22.58 0.48
CA LEU A 410 8.54 -21.82 -0.40
C LEU A 410 8.11 -20.35 -0.62
N PRO A 411 6.84 -20.01 -1.01
CA PRO A 411 6.48 -18.60 -1.17
C PRO A 411 6.62 -17.80 0.13
N GLY A 412 6.25 -18.38 1.27
CA GLY A 412 6.44 -17.75 2.57
C GLY A 412 7.91 -17.48 2.89
N VAL A 413 8.82 -18.39 2.53
CA VAL A 413 10.28 -18.21 2.71
C VAL A 413 10.80 -17.11 1.77
N VAL A 414 10.38 -17.11 0.51
CA VAL A 414 10.75 -16.07 -0.46
C VAL A 414 10.28 -14.69 0.00
N ALA A 415 9.01 -14.58 0.44
CA ALA A 415 8.47 -13.34 0.98
C ALA A 415 9.25 -12.89 2.23
N PHE A 416 9.48 -13.80 3.17
CA PHE A 416 10.24 -13.51 4.39
C PHE A 416 11.66 -13.01 4.08
N ALA A 417 12.38 -13.70 3.17
CA ALA A 417 13.73 -13.31 2.76
C ALA A 417 13.73 -11.93 2.06
N GLY A 418 12.79 -11.68 1.14
CA GLY A 418 12.66 -10.39 0.45
C GLY A 418 12.42 -9.23 1.44
N TRP A 419 11.52 -9.41 2.40
CA TRP A 419 11.29 -8.41 3.45
C TRP A 419 12.50 -8.22 4.37
N CYS A 420 13.26 -9.29 4.66
CA CYS A 420 14.51 -9.18 5.41
C CYS A 420 15.59 -8.42 4.62
N VAL A 421 15.66 -8.59 3.30
CA VAL A 421 16.59 -7.82 2.44
C VAL A 421 16.21 -6.33 2.49
N ILE A 422 14.93 -5.97 2.29
CA ILE A 422 14.46 -4.58 2.38
C ILE A 422 14.83 -3.96 3.73
N TYR A 423 14.58 -4.68 4.82
CA TYR A 423 14.88 -4.20 6.16
C TYR A 423 16.38 -4.06 6.43
N GLY A 424 17.16 -5.09 6.07
CA GLY A 424 18.60 -5.12 6.32
C GLY A 424 19.42 -4.10 5.52
N TYR A 425 18.92 -3.69 4.35
CA TYR A 425 19.58 -2.68 3.53
C TYR A 425 19.00 -1.26 3.74
N ALA A 426 17.97 -1.10 4.60
CA ALA A 426 17.27 0.17 4.76
C ALA A 426 18.20 1.34 5.13
N ASP A 427 19.10 1.15 6.09
CA ASP A 427 20.05 2.19 6.49
C ASP A 427 21.14 2.46 5.45
N LYS A 428 21.53 1.43 4.67
CA LYS A 428 22.49 1.58 3.57
C LYS A 428 21.88 2.36 2.39
N ASN A 429 20.60 2.14 2.11
CA ASN A 429 19.87 2.84 1.05
C ASN A 429 19.51 4.29 1.41
N SER A 430 19.52 4.62 2.71
CA SER A 430 19.24 5.98 3.20
C SER A 430 20.29 6.44 4.22
N PRO A 431 21.54 6.71 3.77
CA PRO A 431 22.65 7.05 4.66
C PRO A 431 22.33 8.26 5.53
N GLY A 432 22.60 8.17 6.82
CA GLY A 432 22.37 9.24 7.80
C GLY A 432 20.90 9.49 8.17
N ARG A 433 19.96 8.65 7.70
CA ARG A 433 18.53 8.77 8.02
C ARG A 433 18.04 7.74 9.03
N HIS A 434 18.79 6.63 9.21
CA HIS A 434 18.53 5.59 10.21
C HIS A 434 17.09 5.04 10.25
N PRO A 435 16.48 4.61 9.10
CA PRO A 435 15.10 4.14 9.05
C PRO A 435 14.85 2.92 9.95
N ILE A 436 15.86 2.06 10.18
CA ILE A 436 15.75 0.91 11.10
C ILE A 436 15.55 1.41 12.52
N GLU A 437 16.38 2.34 12.99
CA GLU A 437 16.27 2.90 14.34
C GLU A 437 14.91 3.56 14.57
N TRP A 438 14.43 4.35 13.61
CA TRP A 438 13.11 4.99 13.67
C TRP A 438 11.98 3.95 13.70
N SER A 439 12.06 2.88 12.91
CA SER A 439 11.06 1.82 12.92
C SER A 439 11.01 1.08 14.25
N LEU A 440 12.18 0.78 14.83
CA LEU A 440 12.30 0.13 16.16
C LEU A 440 11.81 1.06 17.28
N ALA A 441 12.18 2.36 17.23
CA ALA A 441 11.70 3.35 18.20
C ALA A 441 10.17 3.49 18.15
N TRP A 442 9.58 3.52 16.95
CA TRP A 442 8.13 3.55 16.77
C TRP A 442 7.45 2.29 17.32
N LEU A 443 8.03 1.12 17.07
CA LEU A 443 7.53 -0.14 17.60
C LEU A 443 7.65 -0.22 19.13
N ALA A 444 8.78 0.23 19.69
CA ALA A 444 8.97 0.30 21.14
C ALA A 444 7.97 1.25 21.80
N LEU A 445 7.73 2.43 21.19
CA LEU A 445 6.70 3.36 21.63
C LEU A 445 5.30 2.72 21.56
N GLY A 446 5.04 1.91 20.53
CA GLY A 446 3.81 1.12 20.41
C GLY A 446 3.64 0.10 21.52
N CYS A 447 4.71 -0.58 21.94
CA CYS A 447 4.67 -1.49 23.07
C CYS A 447 4.38 -0.76 24.40
N VAL A 448 4.98 0.42 24.62
CA VAL A 448 4.67 1.25 25.77
C VAL A 448 3.22 1.72 25.75
N ALA A 449 2.75 2.23 24.58
CA ALA A 449 1.38 2.65 24.39
C ALA A 449 0.38 1.51 24.63
N TYR A 450 0.73 0.28 24.21
CA TYR A 450 -0.05 -0.92 24.49
C TYR A 450 -0.19 -1.21 26.01
N VAL A 451 0.91 -1.15 26.76
CA VAL A 451 0.87 -1.37 28.22
C VAL A 451 0.03 -0.31 28.90
N VAL A 452 0.14 0.96 28.49
CA VAL A 452 -0.70 2.06 29.00
C VAL A 452 -2.17 1.79 28.66
N TRP A 453 -2.48 1.44 27.38
CA TRP A 453 -3.82 1.10 26.95
C TRP A 453 -4.40 -0.08 27.75
N ALA A 454 -3.62 -1.16 27.93
CA ALA A 454 -4.07 -2.34 28.67
C ALA A 454 -4.38 -2.03 30.15
N ARG A 455 -3.64 -1.12 30.77
CA ARG A 455 -3.92 -0.64 32.15
C ARG A 455 -5.21 0.20 32.19
N LEU A 456 -5.40 1.12 31.23
CA LEU A 456 -6.59 1.96 31.17
C LEU A 456 -7.86 1.12 30.96
N GLU A 457 -7.80 0.11 30.08
CA GLU A 457 -8.91 -0.80 29.80
C GLU A 457 -9.06 -1.92 30.86
N ARG A 458 -8.15 -2.01 31.83
CA ARG A 458 -8.12 -3.05 32.88
C ARG A 458 -8.11 -4.48 32.31
N VAL A 459 -7.43 -4.67 31.16
CA VAL A 459 -7.26 -5.97 30.54
C VAL A 459 -5.86 -6.52 30.82
N TRP A 460 -5.75 -7.87 30.80
CA TRP A 460 -4.45 -8.49 30.95
C TRP A 460 -3.61 -8.21 29.68
N PRO A 461 -2.38 -7.62 29.79
CA PRO A 461 -1.62 -7.22 28.63
C PRO A 461 -1.07 -8.40 27.82
N PHE A 462 -0.72 -9.52 28.49
CA PHE A 462 -0.04 -10.66 27.87
C PHE A 462 -0.83 -11.96 28.04
N GLY A 463 -0.94 -12.72 26.96
CA GLY A 463 -1.75 -13.93 26.91
C GLY A 463 -3.26 -13.67 26.96
N ALA A 464 -4.03 -14.57 26.45
CA ALA A 464 -5.48 -14.50 26.49
C ALA A 464 -6.00 -15.26 27.71
N LYS A 465 -6.88 -14.63 28.52
CA LYS A 465 -7.66 -15.35 29.55
C LYS A 465 -8.76 -16.20 28.91
N GLU A 466 -9.38 -15.65 27.85
CA GLU A 466 -10.38 -16.35 27.03
C GLU A 466 -9.89 -16.33 25.59
N ILE A 467 -9.98 -17.47 24.95
CA ILE A 467 -9.56 -17.65 23.55
C ILE A 467 -10.82 -17.51 22.70
N SER A 468 -10.79 -16.57 21.76
CA SER A 468 -11.85 -16.45 20.78
C SER A 468 -11.78 -17.65 19.82
N GLU A 469 -12.78 -18.51 19.87
CA GLU A 469 -12.93 -19.67 18.98
C GLU A 469 -13.75 -19.35 17.71
N GLU A 470 -14.05 -18.09 17.47
CA GLU A 470 -14.95 -17.61 16.41
C GLU A 470 -14.63 -18.15 14.99
N TYR A 471 -13.38 -18.53 14.79
CA TYR A 471 -12.89 -19.10 13.51
C TYR A 471 -12.40 -20.55 13.64
N LEU A 472 -12.58 -21.18 14.79
CA LEU A 472 -12.27 -22.59 14.98
C LEU A 472 -13.26 -23.48 14.21
N ALA A 473 -12.77 -24.61 13.79
CA ALA A 473 -13.35 -25.58 12.90
C ALA A 473 -14.89 -25.61 12.86
N GLY A 474 -15.48 -25.37 11.71
CA GLY A 474 -16.86 -25.70 11.42
C GLY A 474 -17.87 -24.56 11.58
N ALA A 475 -17.46 -23.35 11.87
CA ALA A 475 -18.35 -22.23 11.71
C ALA A 475 -18.67 -22.08 10.22
N ASP A 476 -19.76 -22.71 9.82
CA ASP A 476 -20.39 -22.41 8.55
C ASP A 476 -20.78 -20.93 8.62
N PRO A 477 -20.28 -20.06 7.72
CA PRO A 477 -20.62 -18.65 7.74
C PRO A 477 -22.12 -18.40 7.56
N ASP A 478 -22.88 -19.44 7.23
CA ASP A 478 -24.34 -19.40 7.06
C ASP A 478 -25.11 -19.94 8.29
N VAL A 479 -24.39 -20.47 9.30
CA VAL A 479 -25.00 -20.92 10.56
C VAL A 479 -24.77 -19.84 11.62
N ALA A 480 -25.82 -19.12 11.97
CA ALA A 480 -25.83 -18.21 13.12
C ALA A 480 -25.43 -18.98 14.40
N PRO A 481 -24.60 -18.39 15.30
CA PRO A 481 -24.30 -19.00 16.57
C PRO A 481 -25.61 -19.21 17.33
N THR A 482 -25.87 -20.47 17.64
CA THR A 482 -26.99 -20.83 18.50
C THR A 482 -26.66 -20.44 19.93
N GLY A 483 -27.31 -19.36 20.42
CA GLY A 483 -27.58 -19.06 21.80
C GLY A 483 -26.45 -18.58 22.67
#